data_9666feb806e5c88adf7efb78b6442581
#
_entry.id   9666feb806e5c88adf7efb78b6442581
#
_cell.length_a   1.000
_cell.length_b   1.000
_cell.length_c   1.000
_cell.angle_alpha   90.00
_cell.angle_beta   90.00
_cell.angle_gamma   90.00
#
_symmetry.space_group_name_H-M   'P 1'
#
loop_
_entity.id
_entity.type
_entity.pdbx_description
1 polymer ?
#
loop_
_entity_poly.entity_id
_entity_poly.type
_entity_poly.pdbx_seq_one_letter_code
_entity_poly.pdbx_strand_id
1 'polypeptide(L)'
;EITVVSDTSYFQFVPSNPWLAVGWRQRGDICVDVAGPLGRKGIGFRSDGLRRLDVDNRRLELGNGDTLDYDYLVIATGPRLAFEEIQGLGPAGFTQSVCHVDHAEKAREAWHDFVRNPGPIVVGAAQGASCLGPAYEFAFIMDADLRKRKIRHKVPMTYITPEPYIGHMGLDGVGDSKSLLEGEFRERHIDWITNAKILGVEAGRMT
;
A
#
# COMPACT_ATOMS: atom_id res chain seq x y z
N GLU A 1 -17.92 -26.79 -9.07
CA GLU A 1 -18.40 -25.44 -8.77
C GLU A 1 -17.28 -24.66 -8.09
N ILE A 2 -17.16 -23.35 -8.40
CA ILE A 2 -16.17 -22.46 -7.76
C ILE A 2 -16.93 -21.36 -7.04
N THR A 3 -16.54 -21.07 -5.80
CA THR A 3 -17.06 -19.95 -5.02
C THR A 3 -15.91 -19.12 -4.48
N VAL A 4 -15.97 -17.80 -4.67
CA VAL A 4 -15.05 -16.82 -4.07
C VAL A 4 -15.70 -16.22 -2.83
N VAL A 5 -14.97 -16.22 -1.72
CA VAL A 5 -15.37 -15.58 -0.47
C VAL A 5 -14.43 -14.40 -0.21
N SER A 6 -14.99 -13.23 0.09
CA SER A 6 -14.24 -12.00 0.41
C SER A 6 -14.95 -11.25 1.53
N ASP A 7 -14.26 -10.38 2.23
CA ASP A 7 -14.82 -9.40 3.17
C ASP A 7 -15.23 -8.09 2.50
N THR A 8 -14.92 -7.94 1.20
CA THR A 8 -15.30 -6.77 0.39
C THR A 8 -16.03 -7.21 -0.87
N SER A 9 -16.93 -6.38 -1.40
CA SER A 9 -17.65 -6.61 -2.65
C SER A 9 -16.90 -6.14 -3.90
N TYR A 10 -15.72 -5.59 -3.74
CA TYR A 10 -14.92 -5.01 -4.82
C TYR A 10 -13.50 -5.58 -4.86
N PHE A 11 -12.95 -5.63 -6.06
CA PHE A 11 -11.51 -5.79 -6.30
C PHE A 11 -10.87 -4.41 -6.36
N GLN A 12 -9.78 -4.19 -5.62
CA GLN A 12 -8.97 -2.99 -5.73
C GLN A 12 -7.69 -3.27 -6.53
N PHE A 13 -7.39 -2.41 -7.47
CA PHE A 13 -6.11 -2.45 -8.17
C PHE A 13 -5.05 -1.71 -7.35
N VAL A 14 -4.47 -2.41 -6.39
CA VAL A 14 -3.52 -1.88 -5.38
C VAL A 14 -2.38 -1.05 -5.99
N PRO A 15 -1.76 -1.41 -7.15
CA PRO A 15 -0.71 -0.61 -7.76
C PRO A 15 -1.11 0.84 -8.10
N SER A 16 -2.39 1.15 -8.20
CA SER A 16 -2.87 2.51 -8.46
C SER A 16 -3.18 3.32 -7.19
N ASN A 17 -3.03 2.76 -6.00
CA ASN A 17 -3.21 3.49 -4.74
C ASN A 17 -2.31 4.73 -4.61
N PRO A 18 -1.01 4.71 -4.97
CA PRO A 18 -0.17 5.90 -4.98
C PRO A 18 -0.71 7.04 -5.86
N TRP A 19 -1.32 6.71 -6.99
CA TRP A 19 -1.92 7.69 -7.91
C TRP A 19 -3.19 8.30 -7.34
N LEU A 20 -3.98 7.51 -6.60
CA LEU A 20 -5.13 8.00 -5.86
C LEU A 20 -4.68 8.93 -4.74
N ALA A 21 -3.63 8.59 -4.01
CA ALA A 21 -3.10 9.38 -2.91
C ALA A 21 -2.65 10.79 -3.32
N VAL A 22 -2.16 11.00 -4.54
CA VAL A 22 -1.83 12.33 -5.07
C VAL A 22 -2.98 12.98 -5.86
N GLY A 23 -4.14 12.31 -5.95
CA GLY A 23 -5.33 12.82 -6.63
C GLY A 23 -5.36 12.63 -8.16
N TRP A 24 -4.50 11.79 -8.72
CA TRP A 24 -4.48 11.49 -10.15
C TRP A 24 -5.51 10.43 -10.55
N ARG A 25 -6.07 9.71 -9.57
CA ARG A 25 -7.15 8.74 -9.73
C ARG A 25 -8.19 8.94 -8.64
N GLN A 26 -9.36 8.39 -8.88
CA GLN A 26 -10.43 8.29 -7.88
C GLN A 26 -10.67 6.81 -7.55
N ARG A 27 -11.36 6.54 -6.45
CA ARG A 27 -11.70 5.16 -6.04
C ARG A 27 -12.39 4.37 -7.16
N GLY A 28 -13.32 5.00 -7.86
CA GLY A 28 -14.05 4.35 -8.98
C GLY A 28 -13.18 3.98 -10.17
N ASP A 29 -11.98 4.57 -10.32
CA ASP A 29 -11.04 4.24 -11.39
C ASP A 29 -10.23 2.97 -11.07
N ILE A 30 -10.12 2.60 -9.80
CA ILE A 30 -9.22 1.54 -9.31
C ILE A 30 -9.95 0.42 -8.55
N CYS A 31 -11.23 0.59 -8.27
CA CYS A 31 -12.07 -0.44 -7.65
C CYS A 31 -13.14 -0.90 -8.64
N VAL A 32 -13.30 -2.21 -8.75
CA VAL A 32 -14.25 -2.85 -9.67
C VAL A 32 -15.14 -3.79 -8.87
N ASP A 33 -16.45 -3.72 -9.08
CA ASP A 33 -17.39 -4.72 -8.53
C ASP A 33 -17.02 -6.14 -8.98
N VAL A 34 -17.03 -7.07 -8.06
CA VAL A 34 -16.58 -8.46 -8.30
C VAL A 34 -17.73 -9.37 -8.70
N ALA A 35 -18.93 -9.18 -8.15
CA ALA A 35 -20.04 -10.09 -8.31
C ALA A 35 -20.45 -10.26 -9.79
N GLY A 36 -20.57 -9.16 -10.52
CA GLY A 36 -20.95 -9.19 -11.93
C GLY A 36 -19.98 -9.96 -12.83
N PRO A 37 -18.68 -9.64 -12.84
CA PRO A 37 -17.67 -10.39 -13.60
C PRO A 37 -17.59 -11.88 -13.26
N LEU A 38 -17.64 -12.23 -11.97
CA LEU A 38 -17.62 -13.63 -11.52
C LEU A 38 -18.87 -14.39 -11.95
N GLY A 39 -20.06 -13.79 -11.79
CA GLY A 39 -21.33 -14.39 -12.18
C GLY A 39 -21.38 -14.71 -13.68
N ARG A 40 -20.84 -13.84 -14.55
CA ARG A 40 -20.72 -14.13 -16.00
C ARG A 40 -19.86 -15.34 -16.34
N LYS A 41 -18.99 -15.74 -15.41
CA LYS A 41 -18.12 -16.94 -15.54
C LYS A 41 -18.69 -18.16 -14.79
N GLY A 42 -19.90 -18.07 -14.24
CA GLY A 42 -20.51 -19.15 -13.45
C GLY A 42 -19.80 -19.36 -12.10
N ILE A 43 -19.10 -18.37 -11.58
CA ILE A 43 -18.40 -18.41 -10.29
C ILE A 43 -19.30 -17.75 -9.24
N GLY A 44 -19.59 -18.48 -8.16
CA GLY A 44 -20.30 -17.96 -7.00
C GLY A 44 -19.48 -16.91 -6.25
N PHE A 45 -20.14 -15.91 -5.66
CA PHE A 45 -19.49 -14.88 -4.86
C PHE A 45 -20.22 -14.63 -3.55
N ARG A 46 -19.47 -14.59 -2.45
CA ARG A 46 -19.96 -14.27 -1.11
C ARG A 46 -19.09 -13.17 -0.52
N SER A 47 -19.71 -12.05 -0.14
CA SER A 47 -19.05 -10.88 0.46
C SER A 47 -19.13 -10.82 1.97
N ASP A 48 -19.51 -11.93 2.61
CA ASP A 48 -19.74 -12.00 4.06
C ASP A 48 -18.43 -12.19 4.86
N GLY A 49 -17.31 -12.36 4.18
CA GLY A 49 -16.03 -12.67 4.81
C GLY A 49 -15.97 -14.07 5.41
N LEU A 50 -14.76 -14.48 5.78
CA LEU A 50 -14.52 -15.74 6.48
C LEU A 50 -14.41 -15.47 7.98
N ARG A 51 -15.27 -16.11 8.78
CA ARG A 51 -15.23 -16.07 10.24
C ARG A 51 -14.36 -17.16 10.82
N ARG A 52 -14.53 -18.40 10.33
CA ARG A 52 -13.84 -19.58 10.84
C ARG A 52 -13.59 -20.60 9.74
N LEU A 53 -12.44 -21.26 9.81
CA LEU A 53 -12.09 -22.41 8.98
C LEU A 53 -12.08 -23.68 9.87
N ASP A 54 -12.90 -24.65 9.51
CA ASP A 54 -12.90 -26.00 10.06
C ASP A 54 -12.24 -26.94 9.05
N VAL A 55 -10.94 -27.18 9.26
CA VAL A 55 -10.11 -27.97 8.33
C VAL A 55 -10.52 -29.44 8.34
N ASP A 56 -10.83 -29.98 9.51
CA ASP A 56 -11.13 -31.41 9.68
C ASP A 56 -12.45 -31.79 8.97
N ASN A 57 -13.44 -30.91 9.04
CA ASN A 57 -14.73 -31.10 8.39
C ASN A 57 -14.82 -30.44 7.01
N ARG A 58 -13.75 -29.85 6.49
CA ARG A 58 -13.70 -29.13 5.21
C ARG A 58 -14.81 -28.10 5.05
N ARG A 59 -15.00 -27.27 6.07
CA ARG A 59 -16.11 -26.32 6.16
C ARG A 59 -15.61 -24.91 6.49
N LEU A 60 -16.19 -23.93 5.82
CA LEU A 60 -16.05 -22.50 6.11
C LEU A 60 -17.30 -22.03 6.86
N GLU A 61 -17.13 -21.22 7.90
CA GLU A 61 -18.19 -20.42 8.51
C GLU A 61 -17.99 -18.96 8.08
N LEU A 62 -19.02 -18.37 7.47
CA LEU A 62 -19.00 -17.01 6.98
C LEU A 62 -19.39 -16.01 8.07
N GLY A 63 -19.12 -14.73 7.85
CA GLY A 63 -19.42 -13.66 8.79
C GLY A 63 -20.91 -13.52 9.13
N ASN A 64 -21.80 -13.89 8.22
CA ASN A 64 -23.25 -13.90 8.42
C ASN A 64 -23.78 -15.18 9.13
N GLY A 65 -22.89 -16.15 9.42
CA GLY A 65 -23.24 -17.42 10.05
C GLY A 65 -23.57 -18.57 9.08
N ASP A 66 -23.62 -18.32 7.77
CA ASP A 66 -23.75 -19.38 6.77
C ASP A 66 -22.51 -20.27 6.74
N THR A 67 -22.65 -21.47 6.22
CA THR A 67 -21.54 -22.41 6.04
C THR A 67 -21.37 -22.81 4.58
N LEU A 68 -20.12 -23.07 4.17
CA LEU A 68 -19.79 -23.62 2.86
C LEU A 68 -18.86 -24.82 3.06
N ASP A 69 -19.23 -25.97 2.49
CA ASP A 69 -18.34 -27.12 2.42
C ASP A 69 -17.46 -27.01 1.16
N TYR A 70 -16.25 -27.59 1.20
CA TYR A 70 -15.31 -27.56 0.08
C TYR A 70 -14.57 -28.88 -0.11
N ASP A 71 -14.25 -29.20 -1.36
CA ASP A 71 -13.32 -30.27 -1.70
C ASP A 71 -11.87 -29.75 -1.72
N TYR A 72 -11.67 -28.55 -2.25
CA TYR A 72 -10.39 -27.86 -2.33
C TYR A 72 -10.56 -26.41 -1.86
N LEU A 73 -9.62 -25.94 -1.07
CA LEU A 73 -9.58 -24.56 -0.56
C LEU A 73 -8.29 -23.86 -0.97
N VAL A 74 -8.42 -22.66 -1.55
CA VAL A 74 -7.32 -21.75 -1.82
C VAL A 74 -7.44 -20.56 -0.88
N ILE A 75 -6.43 -20.33 -0.04
CA ILE A 75 -6.37 -19.18 0.85
C ILE A 75 -5.50 -18.11 0.19
N ALA A 76 -6.11 -17.00 -0.21
CA ALA A 76 -5.46 -15.89 -0.89
C ALA A 76 -5.85 -14.53 -0.25
N THR A 77 -5.87 -14.50 1.09
CA THR A 77 -6.38 -13.36 1.89
C THR A 77 -5.42 -12.17 1.95
N GLY A 78 -4.19 -12.33 1.44
CA GLY A 78 -3.17 -11.30 1.49
C GLY A 78 -2.60 -11.08 2.89
N PRO A 79 -1.72 -10.07 3.06
CA PRO A 79 -1.09 -9.75 4.34
C PRO A 79 -2.01 -8.85 5.20
N ARG A 80 -1.84 -8.96 6.52
CA ARG A 80 -2.32 -7.95 7.47
C ARG A 80 -1.25 -6.87 7.62
N LEU A 81 -1.68 -5.61 7.61
CA LEU A 81 -0.79 -4.47 7.84
C LEU A 81 -0.55 -4.29 9.35
N ALA A 82 0.68 -4.48 9.79
CA ALA A 82 1.07 -4.51 11.20
C ALA A 82 1.57 -3.14 11.70
N PHE A 83 0.81 -2.07 11.49
CA PHE A 83 1.19 -0.72 11.92
C PHE A 83 1.43 -0.62 13.42
N GLU A 84 0.76 -1.44 14.21
CA GLU A 84 0.86 -1.48 15.67
C GLU A 84 2.23 -1.90 16.21
N GLU A 85 3.08 -2.50 15.37
CA GLU A 85 4.45 -2.88 15.75
C GLU A 85 5.38 -1.68 15.93
N ILE A 86 5.00 -0.51 15.38
CA ILE A 86 5.79 0.73 15.51
C ILE A 86 4.88 1.82 16.04
N GLN A 87 5.20 2.35 17.21
CA GLN A 87 4.41 3.38 17.85
C GLN A 87 4.19 4.59 16.94
N GLY A 88 2.93 4.96 16.75
CA GLY A 88 2.53 6.11 15.94
C GLY A 88 2.58 5.92 14.42
N LEU A 89 2.95 4.73 13.93
CA LEU A 89 2.93 4.41 12.51
C LEU A 89 1.50 4.13 12.02
N GLY A 90 1.25 4.46 10.75
CA GLY A 90 0.01 4.12 10.06
C GLY A 90 -1.04 5.23 10.07
N PRO A 91 -2.16 5.02 9.32
CA PRO A 91 -3.21 6.04 9.13
C PRO A 91 -4.03 6.37 10.38
N ALA A 92 -3.94 5.54 11.42
CA ALA A 92 -4.52 5.84 12.75
C ALA A 92 -3.53 6.58 13.66
N GLY A 93 -2.26 6.68 13.27
CA GLY A 93 -1.20 7.41 13.96
C GLY A 93 -0.83 8.71 13.23
N PHE A 94 0.46 8.88 12.97
CA PHE A 94 1.02 10.12 12.42
C PHE A 94 1.55 9.98 10.98
N THR A 95 1.33 8.83 10.32
CA THR A 95 1.78 8.62 8.94
C THR A 95 0.64 8.24 8.01
N GLN A 96 0.84 8.46 6.72
CA GLN A 96 -0.05 8.00 5.68
C GLN A 96 0.41 6.63 5.13
N SER A 97 -0.49 5.94 4.44
CA SER A 97 -0.20 4.67 3.78
C SER A 97 -0.91 4.59 2.43
N VAL A 98 -0.34 3.84 1.49
CA VAL A 98 -0.95 3.53 0.19
C VAL A 98 -1.21 2.04 0.01
N CYS A 99 -1.10 1.26 1.08
CA CYS A 99 -1.26 -0.20 1.01
C CYS A 99 -2.72 -0.66 0.82
N HIS A 100 -3.70 0.19 1.09
CA HIS A 100 -5.12 -0.07 0.91
C HIS A 100 -5.80 1.16 0.31
N VAL A 101 -6.91 0.96 -0.42
CA VAL A 101 -7.64 2.07 -1.07
C VAL A 101 -8.14 3.10 -0.06
N ASP A 102 -8.67 2.67 1.10
CA ASP A 102 -9.15 3.59 2.15
C ASP A 102 -7.99 4.41 2.75
N HIS A 103 -6.80 3.83 2.86
CA HIS A 103 -5.60 4.54 3.29
C HIS A 103 -5.16 5.56 2.22
N ALA A 104 -5.22 5.19 0.95
CA ALA A 104 -4.88 6.09 -0.15
C ALA A 104 -5.86 7.28 -0.26
N GLU A 105 -7.15 7.09 0.07
CA GLU A 105 -8.12 8.18 0.16
C GLU A 105 -7.77 9.16 1.29
N LYS A 106 -7.44 8.65 2.48
CA LYS A 106 -6.94 9.49 3.59
C LYS A 106 -5.65 10.22 3.23
N ALA A 107 -4.72 9.51 2.58
CA ALA A 107 -3.48 10.10 2.08
C ALA A 107 -3.75 11.22 1.06
N ARG A 108 -4.78 11.08 0.21
CA ARG A 108 -5.20 12.13 -0.74
C ARG A 108 -5.69 13.39 -0.03
N GLU A 109 -6.47 13.23 1.02
CA GLU A 109 -6.92 14.37 1.84
C GLU A 109 -5.72 15.09 2.47
N ALA A 110 -4.83 14.34 3.12
CA ALA A 110 -3.60 14.87 3.69
C ALA A 110 -2.69 15.52 2.62
N TRP A 111 -2.59 14.94 1.43
CA TRP A 111 -1.83 15.51 0.31
C TRP A 111 -2.41 16.83 -0.18
N HIS A 112 -3.73 16.91 -0.27
CA HIS A 112 -4.43 18.13 -0.67
C HIS A 112 -4.18 19.29 0.31
N ASP A 113 -4.11 19.01 1.59
CA ASP A 113 -3.78 20.02 2.60
C ASP A 113 -2.29 20.37 2.60
N PHE A 114 -1.43 19.36 2.47
CA PHE A 114 0.02 19.52 2.39
C PHE A 114 0.46 20.46 1.25
N VAL A 115 -0.09 20.31 0.05
CA VAL A 115 0.32 21.13 -1.10
C VAL A 115 -0.05 22.61 -0.98
N ARG A 116 -0.95 22.97 -0.04
CA ARG A 116 -1.30 24.38 0.28
C ARG A 116 -0.26 25.02 1.19
N ASN A 117 0.36 24.24 2.05
CA ASN A 117 1.40 24.69 2.97
C ASN A 117 2.54 23.64 2.99
N PRO A 118 3.33 23.54 1.91
CA PRO A 118 4.31 22.48 1.75
C PRO A 118 5.50 22.63 2.69
N GLY A 119 6.02 21.50 3.13
CA GLY A 119 7.18 21.35 3.99
C GLY A 119 7.99 20.08 3.66
N PRO A 120 8.90 19.65 4.52
CA PRO A 120 9.67 18.42 4.32
C PRO A 120 8.77 17.17 4.28
N ILE A 121 9.14 16.19 3.45
CA ILE A 121 8.50 14.87 3.39
C ILE A 121 9.54 13.80 3.71
N VAL A 122 9.12 12.83 4.53
CA VAL A 122 9.77 11.53 4.65
C VAL A 122 8.85 10.48 4.01
N VAL A 123 9.38 9.70 3.07
CA VAL A 123 8.68 8.63 2.38
C VAL A 123 9.54 7.39 2.34
N GLY A 124 8.96 6.21 2.38
CA GLY A 124 9.74 4.99 2.32
C GLY A 124 9.02 3.76 2.86
N ALA A 125 9.79 2.77 3.26
CA ALA A 125 9.29 1.53 3.83
C ALA A 125 9.80 1.33 5.25
N ALA A 126 8.94 0.84 6.14
CA ALA A 126 9.34 0.42 7.47
C ALA A 126 10.05 -0.94 7.43
N GLN A 127 10.82 -1.24 8.48
CA GLN A 127 11.39 -2.58 8.67
C GLN A 127 10.27 -3.63 8.73
N GLY A 128 10.55 -4.82 8.21
CA GLY A 128 9.59 -5.91 8.10
C GLY A 128 8.64 -5.80 6.88
N ALA A 129 8.68 -4.71 6.13
CA ALA A 129 7.92 -4.59 4.90
C ALA A 129 8.36 -5.67 3.88
N SER A 130 7.40 -6.42 3.35
CA SER A 130 7.65 -7.49 2.37
C SER A 130 7.69 -6.98 0.92
N CYS A 131 7.26 -5.75 0.67
CA CYS A 131 7.19 -5.15 -0.66
C CYS A 131 7.74 -3.73 -0.63
N LEU A 132 8.92 -3.52 -1.23
CA LEU A 132 9.66 -2.26 -1.18
C LEU A 132 9.41 -1.38 -2.42
N GLY A 133 9.12 -1.99 -3.56
CA GLY A 133 8.87 -1.30 -4.83
C GLY A 133 7.84 -0.16 -4.77
N PRO A 134 6.66 -0.36 -4.17
CA PRO A 134 5.64 0.69 -4.06
C PRO A 134 6.10 1.94 -3.33
N ALA A 135 7.07 1.85 -2.40
CA ALA A 135 7.61 3.01 -1.71
C ALA A 135 8.46 3.89 -2.65
N TYR A 136 9.28 3.28 -3.52
CA TYR A 136 10.01 4.00 -4.58
C TYR A 136 9.04 4.66 -5.55
N GLU A 137 8.06 3.90 -6.04
CA GLU A 137 7.05 4.43 -6.96
C GLU A 137 6.31 5.62 -6.36
N PHE A 138 5.90 5.52 -5.09
CA PHE A 138 5.20 6.61 -4.41
C PHE A 138 6.07 7.85 -4.26
N ALA A 139 7.37 7.71 -3.95
CA ALA A 139 8.32 8.81 -3.91
C ALA A 139 8.39 9.55 -5.25
N PHE A 140 8.49 8.80 -6.35
CA PHE A 140 8.53 9.38 -7.70
C PHE A 140 7.22 10.01 -8.13
N ILE A 141 6.07 9.44 -7.76
CA ILE A 141 4.75 10.00 -8.03
C ILE A 141 4.57 11.32 -7.29
N MET A 142 4.96 11.40 -6.01
CA MET A 142 4.92 12.65 -5.24
C MET A 142 5.83 13.72 -5.86
N ASP A 143 7.08 13.36 -6.22
CA ASP A 143 8.00 14.29 -6.91
C ASP A 143 7.37 14.81 -8.21
N ALA A 144 6.79 13.94 -9.02
CA ALA A 144 6.17 14.32 -10.28
C ALA A 144 4.95 15.25 -10.08
N ASP A 145 4.09 14.99 -9.08
CA ASP A 145 2.95 15.85 -8.78
C ASP A 145 3.40 17.23 -8.26
N LEU A 146 4.42 17.26 -7.39
CA LEU A 146 4.99 18.52 -6.89
C LEU A 146 5.62 19.36 -8.01
N ARG A 147 6.29 18.71 -8.99
CA ARG A 147 6.81 19.38 -10.20
C ARG A 147 5.69 19.92 -11.07
N LYS A 148 4.65 19.13 -11.31
CA LYS A 148 3.44 19.55 -12.05
C LYS A 148 2.78 20.76 -11.42
N ARG A 149 2.77 20.82 -10.07
CA ARG A 149 2.26 21.98 -9.29
C ARG A 149 3.26 23.14 -9.19
N LYS A 150 4.50 22.98 -9.66
CA LYS A 150 5.58 23.98 -9.60
C LYS A 150 5.99 24.35 -8.16
N ILE A 151 5.81 23.42 -7.20
CA ILE A 151 6.16 23.63 -5.78
C ILE A 151 7.25 22.68 -5.27
N ARG A 152 7.83 21.81 -6.13
CA ARG A 152 8.84 20.83 -5.74
C ARG A 152 10.04 21.43 -4.98
N HIS A 153 10.45 22.63 -5.36
CA HIS A 153 11.55 23.36 -4.74
C HIS A 153 11.29 23.76 -3.27
N LYS A 154 10.04 23.72 -2.81
CA LYS A 154 9.65 24.02 -1.41
C LYS A 154 9.62 22.77 -0.53
N VAL A 155 9.85 21.60 -1.11
CA VAL A 155 9.64 20.31 -0.47
C VAL A 155 10.95 19.52 -0.43
N PRO A 156 11.78 19.63 0.61
CA PRO A 156 12.82 18.64 0.86
C PRO A 156 12.22 17.25 0.97
N MET A 157 12.77 16.28 0.26
CA MET A 157 12.28 14.89 0.29
C MET A 157 13.40 13.96 0.74
N THR A 158 13.09 13.10 1.71
CA THR A 158 13.99 12.06 2.18
C THR A 158 13.30 10.71 2.05
N TYR A 159 13.94 9.79 1.34
CA TYR A 159 13.53 8.39 1.27
C TYR A 159 14.20 7.58 2.36
N ILE A 160 13.44 6.77 3.10
CA ILE A 160 13.97 5.88 4.14
C ILE A 160 13.64 4.43 3.83
N THR A 161 14.59 3.54 4.08
CA THR A 161 14.39 2.11 3.84
C THR A 161 15.25 1.26 4.77
N PRO A 162 14.75 0.08 5.21
CA PRO A 162 15.57 -0.90 5.92
C PRO A 162 16.58 -1.62 5.01
N GLU A 163 16.49 -1.42 3.70
CA GLU A 163 17.40 -2.03 2.73
C GLU A 163 18.85 -1.61 2.99
N PRO A 164 19.84 -2.48 2.72
CA PRO A 164 21.26 -2.15 2.88
C PRO A 164 21.76 -1.10 1.87
N TYR A 165 21.09 -0.99 0.73
CA TYR A 165 21.34 0.00 -0.31
C TYR A 165 20.08 0.23 -1.15
N ILE A 166 20.00 1.37 -1.82
CA ILE A 166 18.89 1.72 -2.72
C ILE A 166 18.83 0.71 -3.89
N GLY A 167 17.66 0.18 -4.15
CA GLY A 167 17.44 -0.79 -5.24
C GLY A 167 17.73 -2.24 -4.89
N HIS A 168 18.00 -2.54 -3.61
CA HIS A 168 18.09 -3.93 -3.13
C HIS A 168 16.75 -4.69 -3.32
N MET A 169 15.62 -4.00 -3.14
CA MET A 169 14.26 -4.49 -3.40
C MET A 169 13.87 -5.76 -2.63
N GLY A 170 14.62 -6.16 -1.60
CA GLY A 170 14.44 -7.44 -0.90
C GLY A 170 14.95 -8.66 -1.71
N LEU A 171 15.56 -8.45 -2.87
CA LEU A 171 15.98 -9.48 -3.82
C LEU A 171 17.48 -9.44 -4.11
N ASP A 172 18.27 -8.78 -3.26
CA ASP A 172 19.70 -8.53 -3.47
C ASP A 172 20.01 -7.69 -4.72
N GLY A 173 19.01 -6.91 -5.16
CA GLY A 173 19.02 -6.14 -6.40
C GLY A 173 18.66 -6.98 -7.63
N VAL A 174 18.33 -6.31 -8.71
CA VAL A 174 18.04 -6.92 -10.01
C VAL A 174 18.78 -6.13 -11.09
N GLY A 175 19.79 -6.73 -11.70
CA GLY A 175 20.62 -6.05 -12.71
C GLY A 175 21.21 -4.75 -12.13
N ASP A 176 21.03 -3.65 -12.87
CA ASP A 176 21.54 -2.32 -12.50
C ASP A 176 20.59 -1.51 -11.59
N SER A 177 19.66 -2.16 -10.87
CA SER A 177 18.64 -1.47 -10.05
C SER A 177 19.23 -0.46 -9.07
N LYS A 178 20.38 -0.75 -8.45
CA LYS A 178 21.07 0.17 -7.57
C LYS A 178 21.44 1.47 -8.28
N SER A 179 22.23 1.37 -9.35
CA SER A 179 22.74 2.55 -10.08
C SER A 179 21.60 3.35 -10.69
N LEU A 180 20.57 2.67 -11.22
CA LEU A 180 19.39 3.29 -11.80
C LEU A 180 18.62 4.11 -10.74
N LEU A 181 18.22 3.49 -9.65
CA LEU A 181 17.40 4.15 -8.63
C LEU A 181 18.15 5.24 -7.85
N GLU A 182 19.44 5.03 -7.56
CA GLU A 182 20.27 6.10 -7.00
C GLU A 182 20.42 7.28 -7.97
N GLY A 183 20.57 7.02 -9.28
CA GLY A 183 20.59 8.05 -10.32
C GLY A 183 19.29 8.85 -10.35
N GLU A 184 18.14 8.16 -10.36
CA GLU A 184 16.82 8.75 -10.33
C GLU A 184 16.59 9.62 -9.08
N PHE A 185 17.05 9.18 -7.92
CA PHE A 185 16.95 9.96 -6.68
C PHE A 185 17.81 11.22 -6.73
N ARG A 186 19.07 11.13 -7.23
CA ARG A 186 19.94 12.32 -7.39
C ARG A 186 19.34 13.35 -8.34
N GLU A 187 18.82 12.91 -9.50
CA GLU A 187 18.19 13.81 -10.49
C GLU A 187 16.96 14.51 -9.94
N ARG A 188 16.24 13.86 -9.01
CA ARG A 188 15.04 14.41 -8.38
C ARG A 188 15.33 15.15 -7.08
N HIS A 189 16.60 15.22 -6.66
CA HIS A 189 16.98 15.81 -5.36
C HIS A 189 16.18 15.16 -4.21
N ILE A 190 16.14 13.84 -4.20
CA ILE A 190 15.58 13.02 -3.10
C ILE A 190 16.78 12.47 -2.34
N ASP A 191 16.96 12.90 -1.09
CA ASP A 191 17.93 12.32 -0.19
C ASP A 191 17.47 10.94 0.27
N TRP A 192 18.39 10.07 0.73
CA TRP A 192 18.00 8.75 1.23
C TRP A 192 18.80 8.27 2.43
N ILE A 193 18.15 7.44 3.25
CA ILE A 193 18.76 6.76 4.39
C ILE A 193 18.45 5.26 4.24
N THR A 194 19.50 4.46 4.12
CA THR A 194 19.43 2.98 4.10
C THR A 194 19.74 2.38 5.46
N ASN A 195 19.49 1.09 5.66
CA ASN A 195 19.59 0.42 6.96
C ASN A 195 18.77 1.14 8.05
N ALA A 196 17.72 1.83 7.67
CA ALA A 196 16.87 2.57 8.60
C ALA A 196 16.00 1.62 9.43
N LYS A 197 15.92 1.91 10.73
CA LYS A 197 14.97 1.28 11.63
C LYS A 197 14.13 2.36 12.28
N ILE A 198 12.85 2.39 11.99
CA ILE A 198 11.91 3.33 12.59
C ILE A 198 11.61 2.84 14.01
N LEU A 199 11.91 3.65 15.01
CA LEU A 199 11.66 3.36 16.44
C LEU A 199 10.29 3.87 16.88
N GLY A 200 9.83 4.96 16.29
CA GLY A 200 8.53 5.55 16.58
C GLY A 200 8.24 6.78 15.73
N VAL A 201 6.99 7.18 15.72
CA VAL A 201 6.53 8.38 15.00
C VAL A 201 5.65 9.22 15.92
N GLU A 202 5.90 10.51 15.90
CA GLU A 202 5.12 11.54 16.58
C GLU A 202 4.69 12.62 15.58
N ALA A 203 3.86 13.56 16.00
CA ALA A 203 3.47 14.65 15.14
C ALA A 203 4.69 15.45 14.64
N GLY A 204 4.96 15.40 13.33
CA GLY A 204 6.07 16.10 12.68
C GLY A 204 7.46 15.51 12.93
N ARG A 205 7.59 14.35 13.57
CA ARG A 205 8.87 13.72 13.85
C ARG A 205 8.82 12.20 13.71
N MET A 206 9.84 11.65 13.04
CA MET A 206 10.13 10.21 12.99
C MET A 206 11.51 9.97 13.62
N THR A 207 11.62 8.92 14.46
CA THR A 207 12.85 8.53 15.16
C THR A 207 13.28 7.15 14.70
#